data_e50d820234d4c05d5654c7b67a56ed96
#
_entry.id   e50d820234d4c05d5654c7b67a56ed96
#
_cell.length_a   1.000
_cell.length_b   1.000
_cell.length_c   1.000
_cell.angle_alpha   90.00
_cell.angle_beta   90.00
_cell.angle_gamma   90.00
#
_symmetry.space_group_name_H-M   'P 1'
#
loop_
_entity.id
_entity.type
_entity.pdbx_description
1 polymer ?
#
loop_
_entity_poly.entity_id
_entity_poly.type
_entity_poly.pdbx_seq_one_letter_code
_entity_poly.pdbx_strand_id
1 'polypeptide(L)'
;AEKVFVQAEEASTIGAVIFKDLENVLPLFADQAGLGGIGLCFSKEESYCIKVEKDITGEWLLKKLADVAEKAETYAMFHLKESMEQVTIRNQANCFDVSVAAYLLNPLKNNYTWEDVAREHLGLMIDEKIDQDMKACYESYVNYASVEVLRQKLRDTKMDTLFRDIEMPLVFTLFDMEQNGIRVEADALKQY
;
A
#
# COMPACT_ATOMS: atom_id res chain seq x y z
N ALA A 1 18.44 -3.94 8.74
CA ALA A 1 17.09 -3.38 8.90
C ALA A 1 17.11 -2.00 9.57
N GLU A 2 17.68 -1.83 10.79
CA GLU A 2 17.63 -0.55 11.53
C GLU A 2 18.17 0.65 10.73
N LYS A 3 19.31 0.49 10.05
CA LYS A 3 19.88 1.57 9.22
C LYS A 3 18.94 2.04 8.10
N VAL A 4 18.19 1.11 7.51
CA VAL A 4 17.21 1.43 6.46
C VAL A 4 16.07 2.28 7.03
N PHE A 5 15.56 1.94 8.21
CA PHE A 5 14.51 2.73 8.86
C PHE A 5 14.99 4.13 9.26
N VAL A 6 16.24 4.26 9.77
CA VAL A 6 16.82 5.59 10.08
C VAL A 6 16.88 6.47 8.83
N GLN A 7 17.28 5.91 7.68
CA GLN A 7 17.29 6.65 6.41
C GLN A 7 15.87 6.97 5.92
N ALA A 8 14.94 6.02 6.06
CA ALA A 8 13.54 6.23 5.69
C ALA A 8 12.86 7.33 6.52
N GLU A 9 13.18 7.46 7.82
CA GLU A 9 12.63 8.50 8.68
C GLU A 9 13.02 9.93 8.28
N GLU A 10 14.10 10.09 7.50
CA GLU A 10 14.58 11.38 6.98
C GLU A 10 14.04 11.69 5.57
N ALA A 11 13.38 10.73 4.93
CA ALA A 11 12.89 10.88 3.57
C ALA A 11 11.52 11.58 3.53
N SER A 12 11.31 12.45 2.53
CA SER A 12 10.03 13.15 2.36
C SER A 12 8.93 12.24 1.79
N THR A 13 9.29 11.33 0.89
CA THR A 13 8.34 10.40 0.25
C THR A 13 8.78 8.96 0.49
N ILE A 14 7.83 8.14 0.92
CA ILE A 14 8.01 6.71 1.17
C ILE A 14 7.03 5.92 0.32
N GLY A 15 7.53 4.99 -0.46
CA GLY A 15 6.72 3.92 -1.07
C GLY A 15 6.88 2.65 -0.25
N ALA A 16 5.78 2.04 0.16
CA ALA A 16 5.80 0.85 0.99
C ALA A 16 4.87 -0.24 0.45
N VAL A 17 5.16 -1.48 0.81
CA VAL A 17 4.30 -2.65 0.61
C VAL A 17 4.46 -3.60 1.79
N ILE A 18 3.38 -4.27 2.16
CA ILE A 18 3.37 -5.36 3.13
C ILE A 18 3.05 -6.64 2.38
N PHE A 19 3.83 -7.68 2.55
CA PHE A 19 3.58 -8.95 1.88
C PHE A 19 3.50 -10.13 2.86
N LYS A 20 2.72 -11.14 2.45
CA LYS A 20 2.53 -12.38 3.23
C LYS A 20 3.62 -13.38 2.90
N ASP A 21 3.98 -14.22 3.87
CA ASP A 21 4.82 -15.39 3.64
C ASP A 21 3.99 -16.49 2.97
N LEU A 22 4.19 -16.65 1.67
CA LEU A 22 3.53 -17.66 0.88
C LEU A 22 4.38 -18.93 0.69
N GLU A 23 5.60 -18.96 1.23
CA GLU A 23 6.44 -20.16 1.18
C GLU A 23 5.77 -21.28 2.01
N ASN A 24 5.55 -22.42 1.37
CA ASN A 24 4.90 -23.59 1.96
C ASN A 24 3.40 -23.43 2.33
N VAL A 25 2.74 -22.38 1.88
CA VAL A 25 1.29 -22.19 2.05
C VAL A 25 0.57 -22.64 0.76
N LEU A 26 -0.43 -23.52 0.89
CA LEU A 26 -1.26 -23.89 -0.25
C LEU A 26 -2.08 -22.67 -0.71
N PRO A 27 -2.29 -22.45 -2.02
CA PRO A 27 -3.02 -21.29 -2.54
C PRO A 27 -4.40 -21.08 -1.89
N LEU A 28 -5.08 -22.16 -1.51
CA LEU A 28 -6.37 -22.12 -0.82
C LEU A 28 -6.31 -21.47 0.58
N PHE A 29 -5.13 -21.43 1.21
CA PHE A 29 -4.90 -20.88 2.54
C PHE A 29 -4.01 -19.63 2.51
N ALA A 30 -3.80 -19.02 1.35
CA ALA A 30 -2.98 -17.81 1.21
C ALA A 30 -3.46 -16.64 2.10
N ASP A 31 -4.77 -16.56 2.37
CA ASP A 31 -5.33 -15.54 3.26
C ASP A 31 -4.92 -15.73 4.73
N GLN A 32 -4.57 -16.95 5.13
CA GLN A 32 -4.14 -17.30 6.47
C GLN A 32 -2.62 -17.22 6.65
N ALA A 33 -1.88 -16.88 5.58
CA ALA A 33 -0.43 -16.73 5.63
C ALA A 33 -0.04 -15.59 6.56
N GLY A 34 1.01 -15.81 7.34
CA GLY A 34 1.59 -14.80 8.21
C GLY A 34 2.29 -13.68 7.43
N LEU A 35 2.71 -12.66 8.15
CA LEU A 35 3.53 -11.59 7.58
C LEU A 35 4.86 -12.15 7.08
N GLY A 36 5.17 -11.97 5.80
CA GLY A 36 6.45 -12.34 5.18
C GLY A 36 7.49 -11.24 5.34
N GLY A 37 7.07 -10.00 5.21
CA GLY A 37 7.96 -8.85 5.30
C GLY A 37 7.34 -7.58 4.74
N ILE A 38 8.20 -6.61 4.50
CA ILE A 38 7.84 -5.33 3.89
C ILE A 38 8.82 -4.98 2.77
N GLY A 39 8.34 -4.26 1.76
CA GLY A 39 9.15 -3.51 0.81
C GLY A 39 9.15 -2.04 1.18
N LEU A 40 10.28 -1.37 1.07
CA LEU A 40 10.45 0.06 1.29
C LEU A 40 11.27 0.70 0.18
N CYS A 41 10.80 1.83 -0.33
CA CYS A 41 11.51 2.68 -1.26
C CYS A 41 11.36 4.15 -0.86
N PHE A 42 12.48 4.86 -0.78
CA PHE A 42 12.52 6.29 -0.43
C PHE A 42 13.57 7.05 -1.26
N SER A 43 14.13 6.40 -2.26
CA SER A 43 15.02 7.00 -3.25
C SER A 43 14.79 6.41 -4.64
N LYS A 44 15.37 7.02 -5.67
CA LYS A 44 15.28 6.48 -7.04
C LYS A 44 16.25 5.33 -7.32
N GLU A 45 17.28 5.21 -6.50
CA GLU A 45 18.37 4.28 -6.71
C GLU A 45 18.21 2.97 -5.95
N GLU A 46 17.46 2.99 -4.84
CA GLU A 46 17.43 1.86 -3.91
C GLU A 46 16.03 1.54 -3.41
N SER A 47 15.68 0.27 -3.46
CA SER A 47 14.52 -0.33 -2.78
C SER A 47 14.98 -1.47 -1.89
N TYR A 48 14.30 -1.66 -0.79
CA TYR A 48 14.66 -2.62 0.23
C TYR A 48 13.52 -3.61 0.47
N CYS A 49 13.84 -4.90 0.49
CA CYS A 49 12.96 -5.94 1.01
C CYS A 49 13.47 -6.35 2.39
N ILE A 50 12.63 -6.26 3.42
CA ILE A 50 12.95 -6.61 4.80
C ILE A 50 12.00 -7.72 5.23
N LYS A 51 12.54 -8.94 5.41
CA LYS A 51 11.76 -10.14 5.75
C LYS A 51 11.64 -10.33 7.25
N VAL A 52 10.57 -10.98 7.65
CA VAL A 52 10.43 -11.51 9.00
C VAL A 52 11.41 -12.68 9.15
N GLU A 53 12.31 -12.58 10.11
CA GLU A 53 13.33 -13.58 10.42
C GLU A 53 13.46 -13.71 11.95
N LYS A 54 14.37 -14.59 12.43
CA LYS A 54 14.54 -14.86 13.86
C LYS A 54 14.73 -13.62 14.72
N ASP A 55 15.50 -12.64 14.21
CA ASP A 55 15.85 -11.41 14.92
C ASP A 55 15.00 -10.21 14.49
N ILE A 56 14.11 -10.38 13.51
CA ILE A 56 13.23 -9.35 12.95
C ILE A 56 11.80 -9.87 13.00
N THR A 57 11.09 -9.55 14.08
CA THR A 57 9.69 -9.97 14.23
C THR A 57 8.74 -9.13 13.39
N GLY A 58 7.60 -9.73 13.01
CA GLY A 58 6.56 -9.01 12.27
C GLY A 58 6.04 -7.80 13.05
N GLU A 59 5.85 -7.93 14.36
CA GLU A 59 5.41 -6.81 15.21
C GLU A 59 6.40 -5.65 15.19
N TRP A 60 7.69 -5.94 15.26
CA TRP A 60 8.73 -4.93 15.19
C TRP A 60 8.74 -4.23 13.82
N LEU A 61 8.61 -5.01 12.71
CA LEU A 61 8.55 -4.45 11.36
C LEU A 61 7.35 -3.52 11.16
N LEU A 62 6.16 -3.96 11.56
CA LEU A 62 4.93 -3.16 11.41
C LEU A 62 4.97 -1.91 12.27
N LYS A 63 5.54 -1.99 13.48
CA LYS A 63 5.76 -0.81 14.33
C LYS A 63 6.70 0.18 13.66
N LYS A 64 7.84 -0.29 13.13
CA LYS A 64 8.79 0.57 12.42
C LYS A 64 8.18 1.19 11.16
N LEU A 65 7.38 0.43 10.42
CA LEU A 65 6.65 0.93 9.27
C LEU A 65 5.66 2.03 9.65
N ALA A 66 4.92 1.85 10.76
CA ALA A 66 4.00 2.87 11.29
C ALA A 66 4.74 4.15 11.71
N ASP A 67 5.90 4.03 12.36
CA ASP A 67 6.73 5.18 12.77
C ASP A 67 7.24 5.96 11.55
N VAL A 68 7.65 5.28 10.48
CA VAL A 68 8.06 5.89 9.20
C VAL A 68 6.87 6.56 8.51
N ALA A 69 5.72 5.88 8.46
CA ALA A 69 4.49 6.43 7.88
C ALA A 69 4.04 7.71 8.58
N GLU A 70 4.22 7.82 9.91
CA GLU A 70 3.85 9.01 10.66
C GLU A 70 4.74 10.22 10.37
N LYS A 71 6.05 9.97 10.12
CA LYS A 71 7.06 11.03 9.91
C LYS A 71 7.15 11.53 8.48
N ALA A 72 6.87 10.68 7.50
CA ALA A 72 6.97 11.02 6.09
C ALA A 72 6.03 12.19 5.72
N GLU A 73 6.44 13.05 4.78
CA GLU A 73 5.53 14.05 4.18
C GLU A 73 4.52 13.37 3.23
N THR A 74 4.94 12.26 2.60
CA THR A 74 4.06 11.41 1.78
C THR A 74 4.37 9.95 2.03
N TYR A 75 3.36 9.21 2.45
CA TYR A 75 3.39 7.77 2.61
C TYR A 75 2.49 7.11 1.56
N ALA A 76 3.09 6.43 0.59
CA ALA A 76 2.41 5.87 -0.57
C ALA A 76 2.33 4.34 -0.51
N MET A 77 1.15 3.81 -0.71
CA MET A 77 0.89 2.38 -0.86
C MET A 77 -0.11 2.12 -1.98
N PHE A 78 -0.01 0.96 -2.57
CA PHE A 78 -1.05 0.39 -3.42
C PHE A 78 -2.04 -0.36 -2.53
N HIS A 79 -3.34 -0.08 -2.65
CA HIS A 79 -4.39 -0.62 -1.75
C HIS A 79 -4.13 -0.32 -0.27
N LEU A 80 -4.07 0.95 0.08
CA LEU A 80 -3.80 1.43 1.44
C LEU A 80 -4.80 0.85 2.46
N LYS A 81 -6.09 0.76 2.11
CA LYS A 81 -7.13 0.26 3.01
C LYS A 81 -6.84 -1.16 3.50
N GLU A 82 -6.49 -2.06 2.61
CA GLU A 82 -6.16 -3.44 2.93
C GLU A 82 -4.90 -3.54 3.81
N SER A 83 -3.95 -2.64 3.60
CA SER A 83 -2.73 -2.59 4.40
C SER A 83 -2.99 -2.14 5.84
N MET A 84 -4.04 -1.34 6.08
CA MET A 84 -4.43 -0.87 7.41
C MET A 84 -4.92 -1.99 8.35
N GLU A 85 -5.26 -3.16 7.84
CA GLU A 85 -5.53 -4.35 8.66
C GLU A 85 -4.29 -4.80 9.45
N GLN A 86 -3.10 -4.48 8.95
CA GLN A 86 -1.83 -4.92 9.54
C GLN A 86 -1.03 -3.79 10.17
N VAL A 87 -1.12 -2.57 9.63
CA VAL A 87 -0.35 -1.42 10.11
C VAL A 87 -1.26 -0.27 10.53
N THR A 88 -1.01 0.28 11.72
CA THR A 88 -1.76 1.44 12.21
C THR A 88 -1.25 2.72 11.58
N ILE A 89 -2.09 3.39 10.79
CA ILE A 89 -1.81 4.69 10.19
C ILE A 89 -2.35 5.79 11.12
N ARG A 90 -1.46 6.62 11.68
CA ARG A 90 -1.83 7.73 12.57
C ARG A 90 -2.00 9.04 11.83
N ASN A 91 -1.11 9.31 10.87
CA ASN A 91 -1.15 10.51 10.05
C ASN A 91 -1.86 10.22 8.72
N GLN A 92 -3.18 10.40 8.67
CA GLN A 92 -3.97 10.16 7.47
C GLN A 92 -3.72 11.20 6.38
N ALA A 93 -3.34 12.43 6.77
CA ALA A 93 -3.18 13.55 5.85
C ALA A 93 -1.99 13.41 4.89
N ASN A 94 -0.99 12.60 5.24
CA ASN A 94 0.18 12.35 4.41
C ASN A 94 0.05 11.12 3.51
N CYS A 95 -1.03 10.36 3.62
CA CYS A 95 -1.24 9.13 2.87
C CYS A 95 -1.57 9.39 1.40
N PHE A 96 -1.08 8.50 0.55
CA PHE A 96 -1.34 8.49 -0.87
C PHE A 96 -1.64 7.07 -1.34
N ASP A 97 -2.92 6.79 -1.64
CA ASP A 97 -3.31 5.50 -2.22
C ASP A 97 -3.09 5.53 -3.74
N VAL A 98 -2.10 4.77 -4.19
CA VAL A 98 -1.71 4.69 -5.60
C VAL A 98 -2.81 4.09 -6.47
N SER A 99 -3.57 3.12 -5.94
CA SER A 99 -4.66 2.47 -6.66
C SER A 99 -5.85 3.41 -6.88
N VAL A 100 -6.22 4.19 -5.87
CA VAL A 100 -7.28 5.21 -5.96
C VAL A 100 -6.89 6.32 -6.95
N ALA A 101 -5.65 6.79 -6.90
CA ALA A 101 -5.16 7.79 -7.84
C ALA A 101 -5.19 7.29 -9.29
N ALA A 102 -4.76 6.05 -9.53
CA ALA A 102 -4.80 5.42 -10.85
C ALA A 102 -6.25 5.22 -11.35
N TYR A 103 -7.15 4.77 -10.48
CA TYR A 103 -8.57 4.61 -10.79
C TYR A 103 -9.24 5.91 -11.22
N LEU A 104 -9.00 7.01 -10.51
CA LEU A 104 -9.55 8.32 -10.88
C LEU A 104 -9.10 8.81 -12.26
N LEU A 105 -7.88 8.45 -12.68
CA LEU A 105 -7.34 8.81 -13.99
C LEU A 105 -7.91 7.95 -15.12
N ASN A 106 -8.31 6.70 -14.82
CA ASN A 106 -8.93 5.81 -15.81
C ASN A 106 -9.97 4.88 -15.15
N PRO A 107 -11.18 5.35 -14.87
CA PRO A 107 -12.20 4.59 -14.16
C PRO A 107 -12.85 3.46 -14.98
N LEU A 108 -12.48 3.32 -16.26
CA LEU A 108 -12.99 2.24 -17.12
C LEU A 108 -12.30 0.89 -16.86
N LYS A 109 -11.20 0.90 -16.12
CA LYS A 109 -10.47 -0.31 -15.73
C LYS A 109 -10.92 -0.74 -14.33
N ASN A 110 -11.59 -1.89 -14.24
CA ASN A 110 -12.21 -2.37 -12.99
C ASN A 110 -11.20 -2.86 -11.96
N ASN A 111 -10.06 -3.39 -12.39
CA ASN A 111 -9.02 -3.93 -11.52
C ASN A 111 -7.66 -3.39 -11.95
N TYR A 112 -7.12 -2.47 -11.16
CA TYR A 112 -5.73 -2.04 -11.29
C TYR A 112 -4.82 -2.98 -10.51
N THR A 113 -3.66 -3.25 -11.09
CA THR A 113 -2.54 -3.84 -10.39
C THR A 113 -1.40 -2.81 -10.32
N TRP A 114 -0.47 -3.00 -9.41
CA TRP A 114 0.69 -2.12 -9.33
C TRP A 114 1.58 -2.21 -10.58
N GLU A 115 1.58 -3.38 -11.26
CA GLU A 115 2.24 -3.57 -12.56
C GLU A 115 1.59 -2.73 -13.67
N ASP A 116 0.27 -2.54 -13.59
CA ASP A 116 -0.42 -1.63 -14.50
C ASP A 116 0.01 -0.19 -14.28
N VAL A 117 0.13 0.25 -13.02
CA VAL A 117 0.64 1.58 -12.68
C VAL A 117 2.07 1.74 -13.20
N ALA A 118 2.93 0.73 -12.99
CA ALA A 118 4.29 0.73 -13.51
C ALA A 118 4.32 0.95 -15.03
N ARG A 119 3.52 0.19 -15.77
CA ARG A 119 3.46 0.25 -17.23
C ARG A 119 2.84 1.56 -17.74
N GLU A 120 1.69 1.96 -17.21
CA GLU A 120 0.88 3.06 -17.76
C GLU A 120 1.38 4.44 -17.32
N HIS A 121 1.97 4.54 -16.15
CA HIS A 121 2.39 5.82 -15.58
C HIS A 121 3.91 6.00 -15.48
N LEU A 122 4.68 4.92 -15.39
CA LEU A 122 6.15 4.99 -15.29
C LEU A 122 6.86 4.46 -16.54
N GLY A 123 6.15 3.80 -17.46
CA GLY A 123 6.75 3.18 -18.65
C GLY A 123 7.64 1.97 -18.32
N LEU A 124 7.43 1.35 -17.17
CA LEU A 124 8.20 0.19 -16.71
C LEU A 124 7.49 -1.12 -17.08
N MET A 125 8.25 -2.07 -17.59
CA MET A 125 7.79 -3.43 -17.83
C MET A 125 8.39 -4.34 -16.76
N ILE A 126 7.53 -4.94 -15.95
CA ILE A 126 7.94 -5.85 -14.88
C ILE A 126 7.81 -7.30 -15.39
N ASP A 127 8.84 -8.10 -15.19
CA ASP A 127 8.81 -9.53 -15.55
C ASP A 127 7.90 -10.27 -14.57
N GLU A 128 6.99 -11.09 -15.08
CA GLU A 128 6.08 -11.91 -14.27
C GLU A 128 6.81 -13.01 -13.46
N LYS A 129 8.05 -13.36 -13.85
CA LYS A 129 8.83 -14.44 -13.24
C LYS A 129 9.83 -13.97 -12.19
N ILE A 130 9.54 -12.86 -11.52
CA ILE A 130 10.36 -12.41 -10.40
C ILE A 130 9.97 -13.11 -9.09
N ASP A 131 10.93 -13.29 -8.21
CA ASP A 131 10.67 -13.80 -6.86
C ASP A 131 9.95 -12.78 -5.98
N GLN A 132 9.48 -13.23 -4.82
CA GLN A 132 8.72 -12.41 -3.88
C GLN A 132 9.52 -11.21 -3.36
N ASP A 133 10.81 -11.35 -3.15
CA ASP A 133 11.68 -10.29 -2.62
C ASP A 133 11.84 -9.17 -3.66
N MET A 134 12.09 -9.55 -4.91
CA MET A 134 12.13 -8.61 -6.04
C MET A 134 10.79 -7.96 -6.28
N LYS A 135 9.69 -8.73 -6.14
CA LYS A 135 8.33 -8.18 -6.27
C LYS A 135 8.09 -7.09 -5.24
N ALA A 136 8.44 -7.31 -3.98
CA ALA A 136 8.30 -6.32 -2.91
C ALA A 136 9.15 -5.06 -3.18
N CYS A 137 10.38 -5.23 -3.70
CA CYS A 137 11.22 -4.11 -4.10
C CYS A 137 10.61 -3.30 -5.26
N TYR A 138 10.12 -3.96 -6.31
CA TYR A 138 9.50 -3.26 -7.43
C TYR A 138 8.20 -2.57 -7.04
N GLU A 139 7.33 -3.21 -6.28
CA GLU A 139 6.07 -2.62 -5.84
C GLU A 139 6.29 -1.40 -4.96
N SER A 140 7.21 -1.47 -3.98
CA SER A 140 7.56 -0.30 -3.16
C SER A 140 8.18 0.83 -3.99
N TYR A 141 8.99 0.51 -4.99
CA TYR A 141 9.51 1.49 -5.94
C TYR A 141 8.40 2.14 -6.77
N VAL A 142 7.46 1.35 -7.29
CA VAL A 142 6.31 1.87 -8.05
C VAL A 142 5.46 2.78 -7.18
N ASN A 143 5.20 2.39 -5.92
CA ASN A 143 4.48 3.23 -4.97
C ASN A 143 5.19 4.57 -4.73
N TYR A 144 6.51 4.56 -4.56
CA TYR A 144 7.33 5.77 -4.43
C TYR A 144 7.34 6.62 -5.71
N ALA A 145 7.72 6.02 -6.84
CA ALA A 145 7.98 6.74 -8.08
C ALA A 145 6.72 7.29 -8.75
N SER A 146 5.57 6.65 -8.54
CA SER A 146 4.30 7.08 -9.14
C SER A 146 3.68 8.30 -8.48
N VAL A 147 4.01 8.62 -7.22
CA VAL A 147 3.40 9.73 -6.46
C VAL A 147 3.40 11.03 -7.25
N GLU A 148 4.57 11.49 -7.67
CA GLU A 148 4.68 12.79 -8.36
C GLU A 148 4.00 12.78 -9.73
N VAL A 149 4.14 11.67 -10.46
CA VAL A 149 3.51 11.50 -11.78
C VAL A 149 1.99 11.49 -11.68
N LEU A 150 1.43 10.75 -10.72
CA LEU A 150 -0.01 10.68 -10.51
C LEU A 150 -0.56 11.99 -9.98
N ARG A 151 0.13 12.65 -9.04
CA ARG A 151 -0.26 14.00 -8.57
C ARG A 151 -0.32 15.00 -9.71
N GLN A 152 0.67 15.01 -10.61
CA GLN A 152 0.66 15.90 -11.76
C GLN A 152 -0.52 15.59 -12.68
N LYS A 153 -0.77 14.32 -13.02
CA LYS A 153 -1.91 13.93 -13.86
C LYS A 153 -3.26 14.25 -13.22
N LEU A 154 -3.41 14.08 -11.91
CA LEU A 154 -4.63 14.47 -11.17
C LEU A 154 -4.87 15.98 -11.25
N ARG A 155 -3.82 16.81 -11.13
CA ARG A 155 -3.92 18.28 -11.32
C ARG A 155 -4.35 18.63 -12.75
N ASP A 156 -3.70 18.03 -13.75
CA ASP A 156 -3.97 18.29 -15.18
C ASP A 156 -5.41 17.92 -15.58
N THR A 157 -5.96 16.86 -14.97
CA THR A 157 -7.33 16.40 -15.17
C THR A 157 -8.35 17.04 -14.20
N LYS A 158 -7.91 17.93 -13.31
CA LYS A 158 -8.74 18.59 -12.27
C LYS A 158 -9.38 17.62 -11.28
N MET A 159 -8.77 16.46 -11.07
CA MET A 159 -9.20 15.43 -10.12
C MET A 159 -8.48 15.53 -8.76
N ASP A 160 -7.51 16.43 -8.62
CA ASP A 160 -6.71 16.58 -7.40
C ASP A 160 -7.55 16.87 -6.15
N THR A 161 -8.52 17.79 -6.26
CA THR A 161 -9.44 18.10 -5.15
C THR A 161 -10.33 16.91 -4.78
N LEU A 162 -10.86 16.20 -5.78
CA LEU A 162 -11.64 14.98 -5.56
C LEU A 162 -10.81 13.93 -4.83
N PHE A 163 -9.59 13.67 -5.32
CA PHE A 163 -8.68 12.70 -4.70
C PHE A 163 -8.39 13.05 -3.24
N ARG A 164 -7.93 14.28 -2.98
CA ARG A 164 -7.45 14.70 -1.65
C ARG A 164 -8.57 14.89 -0.63
N ASP A 165 -9.68 15.52 -1.04
CA ASP A 165 -10.70 16.02 -0.11
C ASP A 165 -11.88 15.03 0.05
N ILE A 166 -12.00 14.05 -0.85
CA ILE A 166 -13.10 13.06 -0.85
C ILE A 166 -12.56 11.64 -0.81
N GLU A 167 -11.83 11.21 -1.84
CA GLU A 167 -11.44 9.80 -2.00
C GLU A 167 -10.47 9.33 -0.90
N MET A 168 -9.44 10.11 -0.60
CA MET A 168 -8.50 9.74 0.46
C MET A 168 -9.16 9.65 1.84
N PRO A 169 -9.96 10.64 2.32
CA PRO A 169 -10.73 10.49 3.55
C PRO A 169 -11.70 9.30 3.53
N LEU A 170 -12.28 8.98 2.36
CA LEU A 170 -13.20 7.86 2.22
C LEU A 170 -12.50 6.51 2.45
N VAL A 171 -11.23 6.35 2.06
CA VAL A 171 -10.44 5.13 2.33
C VAL A 171 -10.47 4.79 3.83
N PHE A 172 -10.22 5.77 4.69
CA PHE A 172 -10.22 5.59 6.16
C PHE A 172 -11.61 5.36 6.71
N THR A 173 -12.61 6.09 6.20
CA THR A 173 -14.01 5.91 6.62
C THR A 173 -14.51 4.50 6.29
N LEU A 174 -14.19 3.99 5.09
CA LEU A 174 -14.57 2.64 4.69
C LEU A 174 -13.87 1.58 5.54
N PHE A 175 -12.59 1.77 5.85
CA PHE A 175 -11.87 0.90 6.77
C PHE A 175 -12.54 0.85 8.15
N ASP A 176 -12.85 2.00 8.75
CA ASP A 176 -13.52 2.08 10.04
C ASP A 176 -14.90 1.41 10.02
N MET A 177 -15.66 1.57 8.92
CA MET A 177 -16.95 0.91 8.75
C MET A 177 -16.81 -0.62 8.68
N GLU A 178 -15.81 -1.12 7.96
CA GLU A 178 -15.52 -2.56 7.87
C GLU A 178 -15.09 -3.15 9.23
N GLN A 179 -14.27 -2.43 10.00
CA GLN A 179 -13.84 -2.85 11.33
C GLN A 179 -15.01 -2.88 12.33
N ASN A 180 -15.93 -1.91 12.25
CA ASN A 180 -17.12 -1.87 13.11
C ASN A 180 -18.16 -2.91 12.71
N GLY A 181 -18.17 -3.33 11.44
CA GLY A 181 -19.15 -4.24 10.88
C GLY A 181 -20.58 -3.66 10.84
N ILE A 182 -21.53 -4.48 10.45
CA ILE A 182 -22.96 -4.16 10.46
C ILE A 182 -23.75 -5.19 11.28
N ARG A 183 -24.72 -4.70 12.04
CA ARG A 183 -25.64 -5.58 12.75
C ARG A 183 -26.72 -6.05 11.78
N VAL A 184 -26.81 -7.38 11.59
CA VAL A 184 -27.85 -8.01 10.77
C VAL A 184 -28.93 -8.59 11.68
N GLU A 185 -30.20 -8.25 11.43
CA GLU A 185 -31.36 -8.88 12.08
C GLU A 185 -31.73 -10.16 11.34
N ALA A 186 -31.23 -11.29 11.86
CA ALA A 186 -31.38 -12.61 11.22
C ALA A 186 -32.86 -13.02 10.99
N ASP A 187 -33.74 -12.62 11.87
CA ASP A 187 -35.18 -12.96 11.75
C ASP A 187 -35.89 -12.14 10.64
N ALA A 188 -35.47 -10.89 10.44
CA ALA A 188 -35.97 -10.10 9.30
C ALA A 188 -35.48 -10.66 7.97
N LEU A 189 -34.22 -11.11 7.89
CA LEU A 189 -33.67 -11.77 6.70
C LEU A 189 -34.31 -13.09 6.33
N LYS A 190 -34.81 -13.87 7.33
CA LYS A 190 -35.52 -15.13 7.09
C LYS A 190 -36.94 -14.94 6.55
N GLN A 191 -37.49 -13.73 6.65
CA GLN A 191 -38.83 -13.40 6.18
C GLN A 191 -38.84 -12.91 4.72
N TYR A 192 -37.66 -12.69 4.12
CA TYR A 192 -37.47 -12.41 2.70
C TYR A 192 -37.17 -13.68 1.91
#